data_c103c2f9bb0302bdf700541fa985d44c
#
_entry.id   c103c2f9bb0302bdf700541fa985d44c
#
_cell.length_a   1.000
_cell.length_b   1.000
_cell.length_c   1.000
_cell.angle_alpha   90.00
_cell.angle_beta   90.00
_cell.angle_gamma   90.00
#
_symmetry.space_group_name_H-M   'P 1'
#
loop_
_entity.id
_entity.type
_entity.pdbx_description
1 polymer ?
#
loop_
_entity_poly.entity_id
_entity_poly.type
_entity_poly.pdbx_seq_one_letter_code
_entity_poly.pdbx_strand_id
1 'polypeptide(L)'
;MRIKGVTTGLLKRIKESLFDMVTSRLLLLFIIFIAMAAVLIYRIFDLQIVNGESYLNNFQLKIQKEKIIEGTRGNIYDRNGRLLAYNELAYSVTIEDVYESGSEKNSQLNGTLYKLIHLIEDNGDSVISDFNIILDENNEYAYNLEGTALLRFLADIYGHSDINSADFKYEQKTATAKEVIDYLCNRFKIGAYEKNEKGEDTKVFLPGEGYTPKEVLELVTIRYEMNLYSFQKYIATTVATNVSDKTVAVIMENADQLDGVSIEEDTIRKYNNPYQFAHILGYTGKVSQTELASLQEQDSSYTLNDTVGKAGIEQVMELQLQGKKGSETIYVDNLGKIIETTDVVESQSGNNLYLSIDSDLQMAIYSILEQKIAGIIALKMRNVMNYDASSVSSAGNLIIPIDDVYYALFNNSVIDITHFTSDNADVTEREVYQIFLNKQQNVLNEIKDELQNKKTPYDQLSKEYKNYESYIVSMLTKKGVLVNSAIDKEDATYIAWTRDEVISLNEYLNYAIAQNWIDITKLSLDSQYSDSEEILNSMIDYIMDNLKAVSYTHLRAHETCA
;
A
#
# COMPACT_ATOMS: atom_id res chain seq x y z
N MET A 1 44.90 82.01 -61.84
CA MET A 1 43.52 81.86 -62.35
C MET A 1 43.25 80.45 -62.87
N ARG A 2 43.51 79.33 -62.04
CA ARG A 2 43.34 77.92 -62.45
C ARG A 2 42.74 76.98 -61.36
N ILE A 3 42.27 77.53 -60.26
CA ILE A 3 41.70 76.68 -59.14
C ILE A 3 40.17 76.72 -59.11
N LYS A 4 39.48 77.74 -59.73
CA LYS A 4 38.03 77.85 -59.78
C LYS A 4 37.33 76.89 -60.77
N GLY A 5 38.05 76.33 -61.76
CA GLY A 5 37.45 75.41 -62.75
C GLY A 5 37.38 73.96 -62.35
N VAL A 6 38.21 73.48 -61.39
CA VAL A 6 38.25 72.07 -60.95
C VAL A 6 37.18 71.79 -59.92
N THR A 7 36.90 72.76 -59.04
CA THR A 7 35.88 72.57 -57.98
C THR A 7 34.45 72.58 -58.53
N THR A 8 34.18 73.39 -59.61
CA THR A 8 32.85 73.38 -60.25
C THR A 8 32.60 72.11 -61.06
N GLY A 9 33.63 71.51 -61.68
CA GLY A 9 33.50 70.23 -62.37
C GLY A 9 33.30 69.04 -61.44
N LEU A 10 33.95 69.06 -60.26
CA LEU A 10 33.79 68.03 -59.26
C LEU A 10 32.39 68.06 -58.61
N LEU A 11 31.92 69.29 -58.28
CA LEU A 11 30.59 69.52 -57.75
C LEU A 11 29.50 69.14 -58.74
N LYS A 12 29.69 69.36 -60.04
CA LYS A 12 28.75 68.96 -61.08
C LYS A 12 28.69 67.41 -61.21
N ARG A 13 29.84 66.77 -61.25
CA ARG A 13 29.92 65.29 -61.29
C ARG A 13 29.31 64.63 -60.03
N ILE A 14 29.56 65.21 -58.87
CA ILE A 14 28.93 64.71 -57.62
C ILE A 14 27.42 64.92 -57.69
N LYS A 15 26.94 66.05 -58.20
CA LYS A 15 25.49 66.32 -58.36
C LYS A 15 24.83 65.41 -59.39
N GLU A 16 25.49 65.12 -60.54
CA GLU A 16 25.03 64.18 -61.56
C GLU A 16 25.05 62.76 -61.03
N SER A 17 26.09 62.31 -60.34
CA SER A 17 26.19 61.00 -59.69
C SER A 17 25.17 60.83 -58.57
N LEU A 18 24.91 61.90 -57.79
CA LEU A 18 23.84 61.87 -56.75
C LEU A 18 22.44 61.82 -57.40
N PHE A 19 22.25 62.54 -58.55
CA PHE A 19 20.98 62.51 -59.27
C PHE A 19 20.70 61.13 -59.89
N ASP A 20 21.73 60.52 -60.53
CA ASP A 20 21.66 59.16 -61.05
C ASP A 20 21.43 58.09 -59.92
N MET A 21 22.06 58.34 -58.80
CA MET A 21 21.84 57.48 -57.62
C MET A 21 20.42 57.60 -57.06
N VAL A 22 19.86 58.82 -56.99
CA VAL A 22 18.49 59.09 -56.54
C VAL A 22 17.46 58.60 -57.55
N THR A 23 17.73 58.55 -58.82
CA THR A 23 16.81 58.02 -59.86
C THR A 23 17.02 56.55 -60.17
N SER A 24 18.01 55.93 -59.54
CA SER A 24 18.25 54.49 -59.74
C SER A 24 17.15 53.62 -59.14
N ARG A 25 16.72 52.60 -59.88
CA ARG A 25 15.73 51.59 -59.39
C ARG A 25 16.24 50.91 -58.15
N LEU A 26 17.55 50.81 -57.95
CA LEU A 26 18.20 50.25 -56.78
C LEU A 26 17.98 51.10 -55.52
N LEU A 27 18.01 52.42 -55.63
CA LEU A 27 17.75 53.35 -54.52
C LEU A 27 16.29 53.27 -54.08
N LEU A 28 15.36 53.15 -55.03
CA LEU A 28 13.94 52.96 -54.72
C LEU A 28 13.72 51.64 -53.98
N LEU A 29 14.34 50.56 -54.46
CA LEU A 29 14.32 49.26 -53.78
C LEU A 29 14.91 49.30 -52.35
N PHE A 30 16.05 50.03 -52.20
CA PHE A 30 16.69 50.21 -50.91
C PHE A 30 15.85 51.01 -49.93
N ILE A 31 15.16 52.05 -50.39
CA ILE A 31 14.20 52.81 -49.55
C ILE A 31 13.02 51.97 -49.15
N ILE A 32 12.47 51.14 -50.05
CA ILE A 32 11.39 50.19 -49.71
C ILE A 32 11.89 49.20 -48.69
N PHE A 33 13.12 48.70 -48.83
CA PHE A 33 13.68 47.72 -47.87
C PHE A 33 13.92 48.35 -46.50
N ILE A 34 14.41 49.60 -46.42
CA ILE A 34 14.52 50.32 -45.16
C ILE A 34 13.16 50.62 -44.55
N ALA A 35 12.16 50.98 -45.34
CA ALA A 35 10.81 51.19 -44.84
C ALA A 35 10.21 49.91 -44.28
N MET A 36 10.38 48.78 -44.96
CA MET A 36 9.98 47.47 -44.44
C MET A 36 10.72 47.10 -43.15
N ALA A 37 12.04 47.32 -43.10
CA ALA A 37 12.85 47.07 -41.91
C ALA A 37 12.40 47.97 -40.73
N ALA A 38 12.10 49.24 -40.98
CA ALA A 38 11.58 50.15 -39.98
C ALA A 38 10.22 49.73 -39.44
N VAL A 39 9.32 49.23 -40.30
CA VAL A 39 8.01 48.66 -39.89
C VAL A 39 8.21 47.41 -39.05
N LEU A 40 9.13 46.51 -39.40
CA LEU A 40 9.45 45.32 -38.60
C LEU A 40 10.04 45.69 -37.25
N ILE A 41 10.99 46.60 -37.19
CA ILE A 41 11.59 47.08 -35.94
C ILE A 41 10.52 47.74 -35.06
N TYR A 42 9.67 48.59 -35.64
CA TYR A 42 8.56 49.18 -34.92
C TYR A 42 7.59 48.12 -34.38
N ARG A 43 7.30 47.08 -35.17
CA ARG A 43 6.42 46.02 -34.75
C ARG A 43 7.02 45.15 -33.63
N ILE A 44 8.34 44.89 -33.72
CA ILE A 44 9.06 44.19 -32.66
C ILE A 44 9.11 45.05 -31.39
N PHE A 45 9.37 46.34 -31.52
CA PHE A 45 9.36 47.28 -30.38
C PHE A 45 7.98 47.33 -29.71
N ASP A 46 6.91 47.44 -30.50
CA ASP A 46 5.52 47.42 -30.02
C ASP A 46 5.20 46.14 -29.28
N LEU A 47 5.56 44.97 -29.86
CA LEU A 47 5.29 43.64 -29.27
C LEU A 47 6.12 43.34 -28.01
N GLN A 48 7.41 43.79 -27.98
CA GLN A 48 8.30 43.39 -26.89
C GLN A 48 8.42 44.44 -25.78
N ILE A 49 8.31 45.74 -26.12
CA ILE A 49 8.53 46.82 -25.17
C ILE A 49 7.23 47.50 -24.75
N VAL A 50 6.37 47.87 -25.71
CA VAL A 50 5.13 48.61 -25.41
C VAL A 50 4.07 47.67 -24.83
N ASN A 51 3.86 46.53 -25.44
CA ASN A 51 2.85 45.57 -25.06
C ASN A 51 3.42 44.29 -24.43
N GLY A 52 4.75 44.20 -24.26
CA GLY A 52 5.46 43.01 -23.77
C GLY A 52 4.96 42.55 -22.40
N GLU A 53 4.78 43.49 -21.48
CA GLU A 53 4.26 43.20 -20.15
C GLU A 53 2.80 42.74 -20.18
N SER A 54 1.98 43.31 -21.05
CA SER A 54 0.59 42.88 -21.27
C SER A 54 0.51 41.47 -21.88
N TYR A 55 1.42 41.15 -22.82
CA TYR A 55 1.49 39.80 -23.39
C TYR A 55 2.06 38.80 -22.40
N LEU A 56 3.04 39.14 -21.56
CA LEU A 56 3.57 38.28 -20.50
C LEU A 56 2.52 38.01 -19.46
N ASN A 57 1.76 39.01 -19.04
CA ASN A 57 0.71 38.87 -18.04
C ASN A 57 -0.54 38.14 -18.57
N ASN A 58 -0.82 38.22 -19.89
CA ASN A 58 -1.92 37.53 -20.53
C ASN A 58 -1.51 36.18 -21.16
N PHE A 59 -0.23 35.87 -21.28
CA PHE A 59 0.27 34.62 -21.80
C PHE A 59 0.58 33.66 -20.63
N GLN A 60 -0.45 33.35 -19.83
CA GLN A 60 -0.38 32.17 -19.00
C GLN A 60 -0.52 30.97 -19.92
N LEU A 61 0.46 30.08 -19.86
CA LEU A 61 0.36 28.78 -20.53
C LEU A 61 -0.78 28.01 -19.85
N LYS A 62 -1.98 28.10 -20.41
CA LYS A 62 -3.14 27.38 -19.90
C LYS A 62 -3.12 25.98 -20.51
N ILE A 63 -2.91 24.98 -19.68
CA ILE A 63 -3.05 23.58 -20.06
C ILE A 63 -4.49 23.16 -19.72
N GLN A 64 -5.25 22.78 -20.73
CA GLN A 64 -6.61 22.29 -20.55
C GLN A 64 -6.57 20.84 -20.04
N LYS A 65 -7.32 20.56 -18.99
CA LYS A 65 -7.50 19.26 -18.37
C LYS A 65 -8.96 19.00 -18.07
N GLU A 66 -9.34 17.74 -18.08
CA GLU A 66 -10.66 17.31 -17.65
C GLU A 66 -10.53 16.73 -16.24
N LYS A 67 -11.29 17.28 -15.28
CA LYS A 67 -11.42 16.76 -13.93
C LYS A 67 -12.77 16.06 -13.81
N ILE A 68 -12.76 14.82 -13.35
CA ILE A 68 -13.97 14.00 -13.18
C ILE A 68 -14.61 14.37 -11.83
N ILE A 69 -15.94 14.50 -11.83
CA ILE A 69 -16.77 14.70 -10.64
C ILE A 69 -17.50 13.38 -10.39
N GLU A 70 -17.22 12.73 -9.28
CA GLU A 70 -17.84 11.44 -8.97
C GLU A 70 -19.34 11.59 -8.68
N GLY A 71 -20.10 10.57 -9.09
CA GLY A 71 -21.53 10.50 -8.79
C GLY A 71 -21.78 9.82 -7.44
N THR A 72 -22.73 10.34 -6.69
CA THR A 72 -23.12 9.74 -5.40
C THR A 72 -23.84 8.40 -5.64
N ARG A 73 -23.44 7.36 -4.92
CA ARG A 73 -24.06 6.02 -5.02
C ARG A 73 -25.49 6.03 -4.48
N GLY A 74 -26.40 5.28 -5.13
CA GLY A 74 -27.81 5.16 -4.72
C GLY A 74 -27.98 4.48 -3.36
N ASN A 75 -29.02 4.83 -2.63
CA ASN A 75 -29.34 4.23 -1.35
C ASN A 75 -30.07 2.89 -1.52
N ILE A 76 -29.94 2.00 -0.52
CA ILE A 76 -30.67 0.73 -0.47
C ILE A 76 -31.66 0.77 0.69
N TYR A 77 -32.90 0.45 0.39
CA TYR A 77 -34.03 0.43 1.34
C TYR A 77 -34.63 -0.96 1.45
N ASP A 78 -35.23 -1.24 2.60
CA ASP A 78 -36.12 -2.38 2.76
C ASP A 78 -37.50 -2.15 2.09
N ARG A 79 -38.37 -3.12 2.12
CA ARG A 79 -39.73 -3.02 1.54
C ARG A 79 -40.60 -1.94 2.20
N ASN A 80 -40.29 -1.52 3.40
CA ASN A 80 -41.01 -0.50 4.16
C ASN A 80 -40.40 0.89 4.00
N GLY A 81 -39.34 1.04 3.17
CA GLY A 81 -38.61 2.29 2.96
C GLY A 81 -37.61 2.61 4.06
N ARG A 82 -37.21 1.65 4.90
CA ARG A 82 -36.16 1.84 5.89
C ARG A 82 -34.80 1.74 5.22
N LEU A 83 -33.93 2.65 5.59
CA LEU A 83 -32.59 2.77 5.04
C LEU A 83 -31.69 1.62 5.54
N LEU A 84 -31.14 0.84 4.60
CA LEU A 84 -30.23 -0.26 4.86
C LEU A 84 -28.77 0.10 4.52
N ALA A 85 -28.55 0.76 3.38
CA ALA A 85 -27.25 1.29 3.00
C ALA A 85 -27.41 2.71 2.41
N TYR A 86 -26.50 3.61 2.79
CA TYR A 86 -26.53 5.02 2.40
C TYR A 86 -25.13 5.60 2.36
N ASN A 87 -25.02 6.80 1.84
CA ASN A 87 -23.77 7.55 1.84
C ASN A 87 -23.83 8.61 2.93
N GLU A 88 -22.80 8.65 3.73
CA GLU A 88 -22.57 9.72 4.72
C GLU A 88 -21.51 10.67 4.17
N LEU A 89 -21.73 11.97 4.31
CA LEU A 89 -20.74 12.96 3.95
C LEU A 89 -19.49 12.75 4.79
N ALA A 90 -18.36 12.72 4.14
CA ALA A 90 -17.05 12.60 4.75
C ALA A 90 -16.12 13.63 4.15
N TYR A 91 -14.99 13.83 4.77
CA TYR A 91 -13.93 14.67 4.24
C TYR A 91 -12.68 13.85 4.02
N SER A 92 -12.08 14.03 2.86
CA SER A 92 -10.78 13.47 2.52
C SER A 92 -9.75 14.59 2.45
N VAL A 93 -8.57 14.33 2.96
CA VAL A 93 -7.43 15.25 2.87
C VAL A 93 -6.58 14.81 1.69
N THR A 94 -6.35 15.73 0.76
CA THR A 94 -5.60 15.48 -0.45
C THR A 94 -4.39 16.42 -0.55
N ILE A 95 -3.38 16.02 -1.32
CA ILE A 95 -2.19 16.84 -1.60
C ILE A 95 -1.84 16.81 -3.08
N GLU A 96 -1.53 17.97 -3.64
CA GLU A 96 -0.99 18.15 -4.98
C GLU A 96 0.50 18.50 -4.94
N ASP A 97 1.25 18.07 -5.96
CA ASP A 97 2.66 18.45 -6.11
C ASP A 97 2.80 19.85 -6.75
N VAL A 98 2.68 20.88 -5.93
CA VAL A 98 2.76 22.29 -6.35
C VAL A 98 4.18 22.85 -6.34
N TYR A 99 5.17 22.07 -5.92
CA TYR A 99 6.55 22.52 -5.75
C TYR A 99 7.30 22.56 -7.08
N GLU A 100 8.10 23.61 -7.29
CA GLU A 100 8.97 23.74 -8.45
C GLU A 100 10.05 22.66 -8.48
N SER A 101 10.40 22.21 -9.69
CA SER A 101 11.46 21.23 -9.88
C SER A 101 12.83 21.84 -9.51
N GLY A 102 13.47 21.28 -8.48
CA GLY A 102 14.76 21.78 -7.98
C GLY A 102 15.31 20.90 -6.86
N SER A 103 16.46 21.27 -6.33
CA SER A 103 17.14 20.51 -5.25
C SER A 103 16.36 20.51 -3.94
N GLU A 104 15.53 21.51 -3.69
CA GLU A 104 14.77 21.69 -2.45
C GLU A 104 13.37 21.09 -2.49
N LYS A 105 12.88 20.73 -3.68
CA LYS A 105 11.53 20.19 -3.89
C LYS A 105 11.19 19.06 -2.91
N ASN A 106 12.05 18.04 -2.84
CA ASN A 106 11.79 16.89 -1.98
C ASN A 106 11.77 17.27 -0.51
N SER A 107 12.66 18.17 -0.08
CA SER A 107 12.70 18.63 1.31
C SER A 107 11.44 19.41 1.69
N GLN A 108 10.98 20.30 0.81
CA GLN A 108 9.76 21.08 1.04
C GLN A 108 8.52 20.16 1.09
N LEU A 109 8.36 19.30 0.09
CA LEU A 109 7.21 18.38 0.03
C LEU A 109 7.20 17.39 1.19
N ASN A 110 8.36 16.81 1.55
CA ASN A 110 8.45 15.92 2.72
C ASN A 110 8.16 16.67 4.02
N GLY A 111 8.60 17.92 4.14
CA GLY A 111 8.30 18.78 5.30
C GLY A 111 6.82 19.09 5.44
N THR A 112 6.13 19.38 4.34
CA THR A 112 4.67 19.59 4.33
C THR A 112 3.92 18.31 4.69
N LEU A 113 4.30 17.17 4.09
CA LEU A 113 3.69 15.88 4.41
C LEU A 113 3.90 15.50 5.87
N TYR A 114 5.09 15.68 6.41
CA TYR A 114 5.38 15.39 7.81
C TYR A 114 4.49 16.20 8.77
N LYS A 115 4.35 17.51 8.52
CA LYS A 115 3.43 18.36 9.30
C LYS A 115 1.99 17.90 9.17
N LEU A 116 1.57 17.57 7.94
CA LEU A 116 0.20 17.15 7.66
C LEU A 116 -0.14 15.84 8.38
N ILE A 117 0.75 14.84 8.33
CA ILE A 117 0.60 13.55 9.02
C ILE A 117 0.39 13.79 10.52
N HIS A 118 1.26 14.58 11.15
CA HIS A 118 1.12 14.90 12.57
C HIS A 118 -0.18 15.63 12.91
N LEU A 119 -0.59 16.60 12.08
CA LEU A 119 -1.88 17.29 12.31
C LEU A 119 -3.06 16.33 12.24
N ILE A 120 -3.04 15.36 11.35
CA ILE A 120 -4.09 14.34 11.22
C ILE A 120 -4.08 13.42 12.45
N GLU A 121 -2.93 12.87 12.81
CA GLU A 121 -2.80 11.88 13.90
C GLU A 121 -3.02 12.48 15.28
N ASP A 122 -2.49 13.67 15.56
CA ASP A 122 -2.69 14.38 16.82
C ASP A 122 -4.17 14.72 17.10
N ASN A 123 -4.99 14.76 16.06
CA ASN A 123 -6.44 14.94 16.19
C ASN A 123 -7.23 13.63 16.24
N GLY A 124 -6.56 12.46 16.19
CA GLY A 124 -7.15 11.15 16.37
C GLY A 124 -7.60 10.47 15.08
N ASP A 125 -7.31 11.05 13.93
CA ASP A 125 -7.52 10.44 12.63
C ASP A 125 -6.25 9.72 12.17
N SER A 126 -6.31 8.99 11.05
CA SER A 126 -5.17 8.24 10.51
C SER A 126 -4.96 8.54 9.03
N VAL A 127 -3.71 8.48 8.60
CA VAL A 127 -3.36 8.54 7.19
C VAL A 127 -3.59 7.20 6.49
N ILE A 128 -3.65 7.22 5.16
CA ILE A 128 -3.80 5.99 4.37
C ILE A 128 -2.63 5.03 4.60
N SER A 129 -2.93 3.73 4.65
CA SER A 129 -1.96 2.65 4.91
C SER A 129 -2.00 1.53 3.87
N ASP A 130 -2.41 1.82 2.65
CA ASP A 130 -2.62 0.83 1.57
C ASP A 130 -1.29 0.39 0.91
N PHE A 131 -0.20 0.43 1.65
CA PHE A 131 1.11 0.01 1.16
C PHE A 131 1.41 -1.45 1.52
N ASN A 132 2.13 -2.15 0.63
CA ASN A 132 2.40 -3.58 0.82
C ASN A 132 3.60 -3.89 1.73
N ILE A 133 4.06 -2.91 2.47
CA ILE A 133 5.01 -3.05 3.57
C ILE A 133 4.33 -2.50 4.82
N ILE A 134 4.43 -3.24 5.89
CA ILE A 134 3.87 -2.90 7.22
C ILE A 134 4.98 -2.94 8.27
N LEU A 135 4.71 -2.42 9.46
CA LEU A 135 5.54 -2.65 10.63
C LEU A 135 5.02 -3.87 11.39
N ASP A 136 5.92 -4.76 11.74
CA ASP A 136 5.61 -5.91 12.60
C ASP A 136 5.55 -5.52 14.09
N GLU A 137 5.31 -6.50 14.97
CA GLU A 137 5.24 -6.31 16.41
C GLU A 137 6.56 -5.78 17.04
N ASN A 138 7.70 -5.92 16.33
CA ASN A 138 9.01 -5.42 16.73
C ASN A 138 9.36 -4.06 16.13
N ASN A 139 8.40 -3.40 15.46
CA ASN A 139 8.61 -2.19 14.65
C ASN A 139 9.64 -2.39 13.51
N GLU A 140 9.75 -3.60 12.96
CA GLU A 140 10.54 -3.88 11.77
C GLU A 140 9.65 -3.93 10.52
N TYR A 141 10.22 -3.51 9.37
CA TYR A 141 9.48 -3.53 8.11
C TYR A 141 9.30 -4.96 7.61
N ALA A 142 8.07 -5.35 7.34
CA ALA A 142 7.69 -6.66 6.82
C ALA A 142 6.76 -6.53 5.60
N TYR A 143 6.81 -7.50 4.70
CA TYR A 143 5.83 -7.58 3.61
C TYR A 143 4.51 -8.18 4.11
N ASN A 144 3.40 -7.64 3.62
CA ASN A 144 2.08 -8.27 3.76
C ASN A 144 1.68 -9.11 2.53
N LEU A 145 2.62 -9.34 1.61
CA LEU A 145 2.47 -10.12 0.39
C LEU A 145 3.49 -11.25 0.34
N GLU A 146 3.13 -12.34 -0.37
CA GLU A 146 4.01 -13.48 -0.60
C GLU A 146 3.98 -13.94 -2.07
N GLY A 147 4.98 -14.73 -2.46
CA GLY A 147 5.05 -15.41 -3.76
C GLY A 147 5.02 -14.47 -4.96
N THR A 148 4.17 -14.77 -5.94
CA THR A 148 4.08 -14.00 -7.20
C THR A 148 3.56 -12.57 -6.97
N ALA A 149 2.71 -12.35 -5.96
CA ALA A 149 2.22 -11.02 -5.62
C ALA A 149 3.35 -10.12 -5.13
N LEU A 150 4.22 -10.65 -4.27
CA LEU A 150 5.42 -9.94 -3.82
C LEU A 150 6.37 -9.62 -5.00
N LEU A 151 6.60 -10.57 -5.91
CA LEU A 151 7.44 -10.32 -7.09
C LEU A 151 6.87 -9.23 -8.00
N ARG A 152 5.54 -9.15 -8.16
CA ARG A 152 4.89 -8.06 -8.91
C ARG A 152 5.08 -6.72 -8.22
N PHE A 153 4.84 -6.67 -6.91
CA PHE A 153 5.08 -5.47 -6.13
C PHE A 153 6.52 -4.97 -6.24
N LEU A 154 7.51 -5.87 -6.10
CA LEU A 154 8.92 -5.51 -6.28
C LEU A 154 9.24 -5.03 -7.71
N ALA A 155 8.65 -5.66 -8.73
CA ALA A 155 8.81 -5.20 -10.11
C ALA A 155 8.28 -3.77 -10.28
N ASP A 156 7.11 -3.45 -9.75
CA ASP A 156 6.51 -2.11 -9.79
C ASP A 156 7.38 -1.07 -9.06
N ILE A 157 7.89 -1.40 -7.86
CA ILE A 157 8.80 -0.52 -7.09
C ILE A 157 10.06 -0.16 -7.89
N TYR A 158 10.67 -1.15 -8.56
CA TYR A 158 11.89 -0.95 -9.35
C TYR A 158 11.63 -0.53 -10.80
N GLY A 159 10.36 -0.33 -11.20
CA GLY A 159 9.96 0.18 -12.51
C GLY A 159 10.02 -0.86 -13.64
N HIS A 160 9.79 -2.12 -13.34
CA HIS A 160 9.72 -3.20 -14.32
C HIS A 160 8.26 -3.58 -14.62
N SER A 161 7.89 -3.65 -15.89
CA SER A 161 6.53 -4.02 -16.33
C SER A 161 6.27 -5.53 -16.29
N ASP A 162 7.31 -6.37 -16.22
CA ASP A 162 7.19 -7.83 -16.21
C ASP A 162 8.16 -8.43 -15.19
N ILE A 163 7.64 -9.33 -14.33
CA ILE A 163 8.40 -10.09 -13.35
C ILE A 163 9.48 -10.99 -13.98
N ASN A 164 9.33 -11.35 -15.27
CA ASN A 164 10.27 -12.16 -16.04
C ASN A 164 11.28 -11.33 -16.83
N SER A 165 11.25 -9.99 -16.72
CA SER A 165 12.20 -9.12 -17.40
C SER A 165 13.64 -9.48 -17.04
N ALA A 166 14.52 -9.52 -18.05
CA ALA A 166 15.96 -9.76 -17.85
C ALA A 166 16.64 -8.61 -17.06
N ASP A 167 16.06 -7.42 -17.11
CA ASP A 167 16.55 -6.24 -16.38
C ASP A 167 16.14 -6.25 -14.89
N PHE A 168 15.15 -7.08 -14.52
CA PHE A 168 14.74 -7.28 -13.13
C PHE A 168 15.74 -8.23 -12.45
N LYS A 169 16.72 -7.65 -11.77
CA LYS A 169 17.87 -8.34 -11.19
C LYS A 169 17.49 -9.20 -9.99
N TYR A 170 18.34 -10.19 -9.69
CA TYR A 170 18.14 -11.09 -8.56
C TYR A 170 18.05 -10.34 -7.22
N GLU A 171 18.95 -9.35 -6.98
CA GLU A 171 18.94 -8.52 -5.76
C GLU A 171 17.62 -7.76 -5.58
N GLN A 172 16.99 -7.31 -6.68
CA GLN A 172 15.70 -6.63 -6.65
C GLN A 172 14.54 -7.61 -6.37
N LYS A 173 14.63 -8.86 -6.89
CA LYS A 173 13.62 -9.91 -6.67
C LYS A 173 13.63 -10.47 -5.25
N THR A 174 14.76 -10.36 -4.56
CA THR A 174 14.98 -10.90 -3.20
C THR A 174 15.17 -9.81 -2.16
N ALA A 175 14.94 -8.55 -2.54
CA ALA A 175 15.08 -7.42 -1.63
C ALA A 175 14.18 -7.58 -0.40
N THR A 176 14.72 -7.32 0.77
CA THR A 176 13.97 -7.26 2.02
C THR A 176 13.08 -6.01 2.07
N ALA A 177 12.05 -6.02 2.91
CA ALA A 177 11.18 -4.86 3.08
C ALA A 177 11.97 -3.60 3.50
N LYS A 178 12.99 -3.76 4.35
CA LYS A 178 13.90 -2.68 4.75
C LYS A 178 14.67 -2.10 3.57
N GLU A 179 15.25 -2.95 2.71
CA GLU A 179 16.00 -2.49 1.53
C GLU A 179 15.09 -1.74 0.54
N VAL A 180 13.82 -2.15 0.40
CA VAL A 180 12.84 -1.43 -0.42
C VAL A 180 12.52 -0.07 0.19
N ILE A 181 12.29 0.02 1.50
CA ILE A 181 12.08 1.29 2.19
C ILE A 181 13.30 2.21 2.03
N ASP A 182 14.51 1.70 2.24
CA ASP A 182 15.75 2.48 2.07
C ASP A 182 15.94 2.97 0.62
N TYR A 183 15.57 2.14 -0.36
CA TYR A 183 15.56 2.53 -1.78
C TYR A 183 14.58 3.70 -2.03
N LEU A 184 13.36 3.60 -1.51
CA LEU A 184 12.33 4.64 -1.67
C LEU A 184 12.69 5.91 -0.91
N CYS A 185 13.26 5.80 0.29
CA CYS A 185 13.80 6.93 1.04
C CYS A 185 14.90 7.66 0.26
N ASN A 186 15.81 6.93 -0.37
CA ASN A 186 16.83 7.51 -1.25
C ASN A 186 16.21 8.22 -2.47
N ARG A 187 15.20 7.62 -3.09
CA ARG A 187 14.50 8.17 -4.25
C ARG A 187 13.74 9.44 -3.92
N PHE A 188 13.03 9.45 -2.79
CA PHE A 188 12.19 10.58 -2.36
C PHE A 188 12.92 11.56 -1.42
N LYS A 189 14.16 11.27 -1.06
CA LYS A 189 14.96 12.06 -0.10
C LYS A 189 14.29 12.19 1.28
N ILE A 190 13.75 11.08 1.79
CA ILE A 190 13.23 10.95 3.16
C ILE A 190 14.40 10.50 4.04
N GLY A 191 14.93 11.39 4.86
CA GLY A 191 16.12 11.16 5.68
C GLY A 191 16.98 12.41 5.79
N ALA A 192 18.21 12.24 6.25
CA ALA A 192 19.17 13.33 6.45
C ALA A 192 20.51 13.05 5.78
N TYR A 193 21.29 14.09 5.55
CA TYR A 193 22.70 13.93 5.16
C TYR A 193 23.57 13.78 6.41
N GLU A 194 24.55 12.88 6.34
CA GLU A 194 25.55 12.75 7.39
C GLU A 194 26.29 14.08 7.60
N LYS A 195 26.52 14.46 8.87
CA LYS A 195 27.24 15.68 9.22
C LYS A 195 28.71 15.38 9.53
N ASN A 196 29.60 16.23 9.02
CA ASN A 196 31.02 16.17 9.35
C ASN A 196 31.27 16.73 10.77
N GLU A 197 32.53 16.63 11.27
CA GLU A 197 32.92 17.13 12.58
C GLU A 197 32.64 18.64 12.80
N LYS A 198 32.41 19.40 11.71
CA LYS A 198 32.06 20.82 11.76
C LYS A 198 30.56 21.10 11.72
N GLY A 199 29.73 20.04 11.65
CA GLY A 199 28.27 20.14 11.56
C GLY A 199 27.76 20.48 10.15
N GLU A 200 28.59 20.41 9.11
CA GLU A 200 28.21 20.63 7.71
C GLU A 200 27.79 19.29 7.09
N ASP A 201 26.78 19.32 6.23
CA ASP A 201 26.30 18.13 5.54
C ASP A 201 27.35 17.54 4.61
N THR A 202 27.51 16.22 4.67
CA THR A 202 28.37 15.46 3.77
C THR A 202 27.60 15.09 2.49
N LYS A 203 28.23 14.31 1.60
CA LYS A 203 27.55 13.75 0.42
C LYS A 203 26.85 12.41 0.71
N VAL A 204 26.98 11.88 1.92
CA VAL A 204 26.38 10.61 2.32
C VAL A 204 24.96 10.87 2.81
N PHE A 205 23.98 10.31 2.12
CA PHE A 205 22.58 10.39 2.53
C PHE A 205 22.23 9.16 3.36
N LEU A 206 21.60 9.38 4.52
CA LEU A 206 21.15 8.37 5.47
C LEU A 206 19.63 8.21 5.34
N PRO A 207 19.14 7.11 4.71
CA PRO A 207 17.72 6.87 4.55
C PRO A 207 17.01 6.76 5.89
N GLY A 208 15.86 7.44 6.04
CA GLY A 208 15.04 7.39 7.25
C GLY A 208 15.60 8.12 8.47
N GLU A 209 16.81 8.66 8.40
CA GLU A 209 17.43 9.35 9.55
C GLU A 209 16.62 10.60 9.92
N GLY A 210 16.32 10.73 11.21
CA GLY A 210 15.52 11.84 11.77
C GLY A 210 14.02 11.55 11.86
N TYR A 211 13.56 10.36 11.45
CA TYR A 211 12.17 9.92 11.50
C TYR A 211 12.06 8.57 12.23
N THR A 212 10.93 8.32 12.87
CA THR A 212 10.59 7.00 13.39
C THR A 212 10.24 6.03 12.23
N PRO A 213 10.34 4.71 12.42
CA PRO A 213 9.96 3.74 11.40
C PRO A 213 8.52 3.93 10.87
N LYS A 214 7.58 4.34 11.73
CA LYS A 214 6.20 4.64 11.37
C LYS A 214 6.12 5.87 10.45
N GLU A 215 6.73 6.98 10.82
CA GLU A 215 6.75 8.20 10.02
C GLU A 215 7.42 7.98 8.65
N VAL A 216 8.50 7.19 8.61
CA VAL A 216 9.13 6.80 7.34
C VAL A 216 8.15 6.04 6.45
N LEU A 217 7.44 5.06 7.01
CA LEU A 217 6.49 4.24 6.27
C LEU A 217 5.35 5.09 5.71
N GLU A 218 4.78 5.98 6.50
CA GLU A 218 3.71 6.90 6.10
C GLU A 218 4.16 7.87 5.00
N LEU A 219 5.32 8.49 5.19
CA LEU A 219 5.91 9.37 4.17
C LEU A 219 6.19 8.62 2.86
N VAL A 220 6.76 7.41 2.95
CA VAL A 220 7.04 6.56 1.77
C VAL A 220 5.75 6.18 1.07
N THR A 221 4.71 5.79 1.81
CA THR A 221 3.40 5.41 1.27
C THR A 221 2.81 6.55 0.44
N ILE A 222 2.66 7.75 1.02
CA ILE A 222 2.09 8.90 0.33
C ILE A 222 2.95 9.33 -0.86
N ARG A 223 4.28 9.37 -0.69
CA ARG A 223 5.21 9.73 -1.77
C ARG A 223 5.20 8.72 -2.92
N TYR A 224 5.02 7.44 -2.63
CA TYR A 224 4.88 6.41 -3.64
C TYR A 224 3.58 6.58 -4.43
N GLU A 225 2.46 6.80 -3.77
CA GLU A 225 1.17 7.12 -4.41
C GLU A 225 1.28 8.37 -5.30
N MET A 226 1.86 9.46 -4.81
CA MET A 226 2.11 10.66 -5.62
C MET A 226 2.99 10.37 -6.84
N ASN A 227 3.94 9.46 -6.73
CA ASN A 227 4.83 9.11 -7.84
C ASN A 227 4.13 8.32 -8.95
N LEU A 228 3.09 7.54 -8.63
CA LEU A 228 2.29 6.83 -9.64
C LEU A 228 1.63 7.82 -10.63
N TYR A 229 1.27 9.00 -10.15
CA TYR A 229 0.66 10.08 -10.94
C TYR A 229 1.63 11.22 -11.27
N SER A 230 2.95 10.99 -11.22
CA SER A 230 3.98 12.04 -11.41
C SER A 230 3.89 12.78 -12.75
N PHE A 231 3.29 12.18 -13.79
CA PHE A 231 3.01 12.83 -15.08
C PHE A 231 1.68 13.60 -15.10
N GLN A 232 0.87 13.47 -14.07
CA GLN A 232 -0.46 14.08 -13.93
C GLN A 232 -0.54 14.83 -12.59
N LYS A 233 0.34 15.80 -12.38
CA LYS A 233 0.49 16.55 -11.12
C LYS A 233 -0.78 17.25 -10.63
N TYR A 234 -1.76 17.44 -11.51
CA TYR A 234 -3.08 17.98 -11.23
C TYR A 234 -4.04 16.96 -10.61
N ILE A 235 -3.65 15.70 -10.52
CA ILE A 235 -4.40 14.71 -9.76
C ILE A 235 -3.88 14.77 -8.33
N ALA A 236 -4.76 15.22 -7.44
CA ALA A 236 -4.47 15.22 -6.02
C ALA A 236 -4.33 13.78 -5.50
N THR A 237 -3.36 13.57 -4.64
CA THR A 237 -3.17 12.28 -3.94
C THR A 237 -3.90 12.34 -2.60
N THR A 238 -4.72 11.35 -2.30
CA THR A 238 -5.40 11.23 -1.01
C THR A 238 -4.38 10.88 0.07
N VAL A 239 -4.38 11.65 1.16
CA VAL A 239 -3.51 11.44 2.33
C VAL A 239 -4.29 10.76 3.46
N ALA A 240 -5.53 11.19 3.68
CA ALA A 240 -6.41 10.59 4.68
C ALA A 240 -7.86 10.66 4.18
N THR A 241 -8.66 9.68 4.58
CA THR A 241 -10.09 9.60 4.28
C THR A 241 -10.90 9.59 5.56
N ASN A 242 -12.15 10.06 5.51
CA ASN A 242 -13.06 10.09 6.66
C ASN A 242 -12.48 10.81 7.88
N VAL A 243 -11.83 11.94 7.63
CA VAL A 243 -11.28 12.74 8.72
C VAL A 243 -12.39 13.46 9.49
N SER A 244 -12.18 13.65 10.77
CA SER A 244 -13.11 14.34 11.66
C SER A 244 -13.21 15.85 11.36
N ASP A 245 -14.34 16.46 11.70
CA ASP A 245 -14.50 17.92 11.58
C ASP A 245 -13.40 18.70 12.33
N LYS A 246 -12.87 18.11 13.41
CA LYS A 246 -11.76 18.69 14.17
C LYS A 246 -10.48 18.75 13.34
N THR A 247 -10.13 17.67 12.64
CA THR A 247 -8.98 17.62 11.75
C THR A 247 -9.15 18.56 10.56
N VAL A 248 -10.37 18.59 9.98
CA VAL A 248 -10.71 19.56 8.92
C VAL A 248 -10.46 21.00 9.39
N ALA A 249 -10.96 21.37 10.55
CA ALA A 249 -10.77 22.72 11.08
C ALA A 249 -9.30 23.07 11.32
N VAL A 250 -8.53 22.14 11.89
CA VAL A 250 -7.09 22.34 12.16
C VAL A 250 -6.29 22.46 10.87
N ILE A 251 -6.58 21.64 9.84
CA ILE A 251 -5.90 21.74 8.54
C ILE A 251 -6.22 23.08 7.87
N MET A 252 -7.50 23.51 7.89
CA MET A 252 -7.90 24.80 7.34
C MET A 252 -7.26 25.99 8.05
N GLU A 253 -7.07 25.90 9.37
CA GLU A 253 -6.38 26.93 10.16
C GLU A 253 -4.89 27.04 9.81
N ASN A 254 -4.26 25.94 9.41
CA ASN A 254 -2.84 25.87 9.03
C ASN A 254 -2.61 25.87 7.51
N ALA A 255 -3.60 26.22 6.71
CA ALA A 255 -3.54 26.15 5.24
C ALA A 255 -2.40 26.99 4.63
N ASP A 256 -1.98 28.06 5.29
CA ASP A 256 -0.87 28.94 4.88
C ASP A 256 0.52 28.25 5.00
N GLN A 257 0.62 27.13 5.72
CA GLN A 257 1.84 26.33 5.91
C GLN A 257 1.78 24.97 5.22
N LEU A 258 0.67 24.67 4.56
CA LEU A 258 0.37 23.36 3.94
C LEU A 258 0.15 23.53 2.44
N ASP A 259 1.22 23.95 1.73
CA ASP A 259 1.16 24.17 0.29
C ASP A 259 0.71 22.90 -0.46
N GLY A 260 -0.30 23.05 -1.30
CA GLY A 260 -0.86 21.98 -2.12
C GLY A 260 -1.83 21.05 -1.38
N VAL A 261 -2.07 21.26 -0.08
CA VAL A 261 -3.05 20.48 0.68
C VAL A 261 -4.45 21.06 0.48
N SER A 262 -5.40 20.16 0.24
CA SER A 262 -6.82 20.51 0.08
C SER A 262 -7.70 19.53 0.87
N ILE A 263 -8.89 19.99 1.20
CA ILE A 263 -9.94 19.15 1.77
C ILE A 263 -11.01 18.99 0.70
N GLU A 264 -11.32 17.74 0.39
CA GLU A 264 -12.36 17.40 -0.57
C GLU A 264 -13.54 16.76 0.15
N GLU A 265 -14.74 17.13 -0.28
CA GLU A 265 -15.95 16.43 0.15
C GLU A 265 -15.99 15.07 -0.51
N ASP A 266 -16.14 14.03 0.29
CA ASP A 266 -16.21 12.64 -0.12
C ASP A 266 -17.45 11.99 0.51
N THR A 267 -17.75 10.76 0.13
CA THR A 267 -18.86 10.01 0.71
C THR A 267 -18.43 8.63 1.12
N ILE A 268 -18.81 8.25 2.35
CA ILE A 268 -18.55 6.90 2.86
C ILE A 268 -19.83 6.09 2.82
N ARG A 269 -19.71 4.87 2.31
CA ARG A 269 -20.82 3.92 2.33
C ARG A 269 -21.04 3.38 3.73
N LYS A 270 -22.22 3.65 4.31
CA LYS A 270 -22.65 3.17 5.63
C LYS A 270 -23.75 2.14 5.51
N TYR A 271 -23.72 1.17 6.42
CA TYR A 271 -24.69 0.08 6.47
C TYR A 271 -25.37 0.06 7.84
N ASN A 272 -26.69 0.14 7.86
CA ASN A 272 -27.47 -0.02 9.08
C ASN A 272 -27.58 -1.50 9.43
N ASN A 273 -27.31 -1.84 10.70
CA ASN A 273 -27.33 -3.21 11.20
C ASN A 273 -26.45 -4.18 10.38
N PRO A 274 -25.15 -3.89 10.21
CA PRO A 274 -24.29 -4.60 9.27
C PRO A 274 -24.24 -6.13 9.54
N TYR A 275 -24.23 -6.56 10.79
CA TYR A 275 -24.19 -7.98 11.15
C TYR A 275 -25.39 -8.78 10.61
N GLN A 276 -26.58 -8.17 10.58
CA GLN A 276 -27.81 -8.83 10.16
C GLN A 276 -27.97 -8.84 8.63
N PHE A 277 -27.32 -7.92 7.93
CA PHE A 277 -27.53 -7.70 6.49
C PHE A 277 -26.29 -7.90 5.63
N ALA A 278 -25.07 -8.08 6.20
CA ALA A 278 -23.82 -8.18 5.46
C ALA A 278 -23.86 -9.24 4.34
N HIS A 279 -24.44 -10.42 4.62
CA HIS A 279 -24.54 -11.52 3.65
C HIS A 279 -25.51 -11.23 2.48
N ILE A 280 -26.38 -10.22 2.61
CA ILE A 280 -27.34 -9.80 1.59
C ILE A 280 -26.80 -8.56 0.85
N LEU A 281 -26.46 -7.52 1.62
CA LEU A 281 -26.02 -6.24 1.05
C LEU A 281 -24.63 -6.35 0.42
N GLY A 282 -23.73 -7.08 1.06
CA GLY A 282 -22.33 -7.09 0.69
C GLY A 282 -21.60 -5.83 1.19
N TYR A 283 -20.59 -5.42 0.47
CA TYR A 283 -19.76 -4.25 0.77
C TYR A 283 -19.17 -3.64 -0.50
N THR A 284 -18.65 -2.43 -0.38
CA THR A 284 -17.96 -1.71 -1.45
C THR A 284 -16.44 -1.65 -1.19
N GLY A 285 -15.65 -1.55 -2.25
CA GLY A 285 -14.19 -1.44 -2.17
C GLY A 285 -13.58 -1.01 -3.50
N LYS A 286 -12.28 -0.70 -3.51
CA LYS A 286 -11.55 -0.31 -4.71
C LYS A 286 -11.64 -1.39 -5.79
N VAL A 287 -11.80 -0.97 -7.05
CA VAL A 287 -11.86 -1.89 -8.19
C VAL A 287 -10.51 -2.57 -8.40
N SER A 288 -10.52 -3.86 -8.67
CA SER A 288 -9.31 -4.60 -9.07
C SER A 288 -9.13 -4.55 -10.60
N GLN A 289 -7.92 -4.82 -11.07
CA GLN A 289 -7.61 -4.80 -12.51
C GLN A 289 -8.46 -5.80 -13.32
N THR A 290 -8.80 -6.94 -12.72
CA THR A 290 -9.66 -7.95 -13.35
C THR A 290 -11.13 -7.53 -13.40
N GLU A 291 -11.62 -6.89 -12.35
CA GLU A 291 -12.99 -6.35 -12.29
C GLU A 291 -13.15 -5.17 -13.25
N LEU A 292 -12.13 -4.29 -13.33
CA LEU A 292 -12.15 -3.14 -14.22
C LEU A 292 -12.40 -3.53 -15.67
N ALA A 293 -11.71 -4.55 -16.18
CA ALA A 293 -11.88 -5.02 -17.54
C ALA A 293 -13.35 -5.43 -17.83
N SER A 294 -13.98 -6.14 -16.88
CA SER A 294 -15.37 -6.56 -16.99
C SER A 294 -16.38 -5.40 -16.88
N LEU A 295 -16.07 -4.41 -16.03
CA LEU A 295 -16.94 -3.24 -15.85
C LEU A 295 -16.84 -2.29 -17.03
N GLN A 296 -15.64 -2.09 -17.60
CA GLN A 296 -15.41 -1.25 -18.77
C GLN A 296 -16.08 -1.78 -20.06
N GLU A 297 -16.35 -3.09 -20.15
CA GLU A 297 -17.18 -3.66 -21.23
C GLU A 297 -18.63 -3.16 -21.16
N GLN A 298 -19.11 -2.79 -19.96
CA GLN A 298 -20.49 -2.35 -19.73
C GLN A 298 -20.58 -0.81 -19.65
N ASP A 299 -19.60 -0.17 -19.04
CA ASP A 299 -19.48 1.28 -18.95
C ASP A 299 -17.99 1.67 -18.94
N SER A 300 -17.56 2.33 -20.01
CA SER A 300 -16.15 2.73 -20.22
C SER A 300 -15.67 3.83 -19.25
N SER A 301 -16.54 4.41 -18.44
CA SER A 301 -16.21 5.46 -17.48
C SER A 301 -15.50 4.95 -16.21
N TYR A 302 -15.49 3.62 -15.99
CA TYR A 302 -14.82 3.03 -14.84
C TYR A 302 -13.29 3.17 -14.91
N THR A 303 -12.70 3.48 -13.78
CA THR A 303 -11.25 3.61 -13.59
C THR A 303 -10.76 2.80 -12.39
N LEU A 304 -9.45 2.63 -12.23
CA LEU A 304 -8.87 1.93 -11.07
C LEU A 304 -9.13 2.63 -9.73
N ASN A 305 -9.45 3.92 -9.78
CA ASN A 305 -9.71 4.71 -8.57
C ASN A 305 -11.14 4.55 -8.04
N ASP A 306 -12.02 3.93 -8.81
CA ASP A 306 -13.43 3.82 -8.44
C ASP A 306 -13.64 2.83 -7.30
N THR A 307 -14.67 3.12 -6.51
CA THR A 307 -15.19 2.21 -5.49
C THR A 307 -16.43 1.51 -6.03
N VAL A 308 -16.40 0.19 -6.05
CA VAL A 308 -17.45 -0.67 -6.62
C VAL A 308 -17.95 -1.69 -5.59
N GLY A 309 -19.12 -2.26 -5.84
CA GLY A 309 -19.64 -3.36 -5.02
C GLY A 309 -18.81 -4.63 -5.18
N LYS A 310 -18.36 -5.21 -4.07
CA LYS A 310 -17.50 -6.41 -4.03
C LYS A 310 -18.28 -7.69 -3.80
N ALA A 311 -19.43 -7.60 -3.18
CA ALA A 311 -20.26 -8.77 -2.86
C ALA A 311 -21.74 -8.37 -2.76
N GLY A 312 -22.63 -9.36 -2.75
CA GLY A 312 -24.06 -9.21 -2.47
C GLY A 312 -24.79 -8.28 -3.44
N ILE A 313 -25.76 -7.55 -2.92
CA ILE A 313 -26.57 -6.59 -3.70
C ILE A 313 -25.72 -5.44 -4.23
N GLU A 314 -24.73 -4.98 -3.45
CA GLU A 314 -23.82 -3.93 -3.90
C GLU A 314 -23.12 -4.32 -5.21
N GLN A 315 -22.67 -5.57 -5.35
CA GLN A 315 -22.00 -6.07 -6.55
C GLN A 315 -23.00 -6.33 -7.71
N VAL A 316 -24.09 -7.05 -7.42
CA VAL A 316 -25.05 -7.46 -8.47
C VAL A 316 -25.76 -6.26 -9.09
N MET A 317 -26.00 -5.22 -8.30
CA MET A 317 -26.72 -4.01 -8.72
C MET A 317 -25.78 -2.82 -8.94
N GLU A 318 -24.49 -3.08 -9.17
CA GLU A 318 -23.45 -2.06 -9.34
C GLU A 318 -23.87 -0.97 -10.34
N LEU A 319 -24.24 -1.35 -11.56
CA LEU A 319 -24.61 -0.41 -12.62
C LEU A 319 -25.84 0.45 -12.33
N GLN A 320 -26.72 -0.01 -11.43
CA GLN A 320 -27.89 0.76 -11.00
C GLN A 320 -27.56 1.68 -9.82
N LEU A 321 -26.73 1.18 -8.91
CA LEU A 321 -26.35 1.91 -7.69
C LEU A 321 -25.33 2.99 -7.98
N GLN A 322 -24.37 2.75 -8.87
CA GLN A 322 -23.35 3.73 -9.20
C GLN A 322 -23.97 4.95 -9.89
N GLY A 323 -23.58 6.14 -9.45
CA GLY A 323 -23.94 7.38 -10.11
C GLY A 323 -23.25 7.54 -11.45
N LYS A 324 -23.72 8.47 -12.26
CA LYS A 324 -23.00 8.88 -13.47
C LYS A 324 -22.02 9.98 -13.13
N LYS A 325 -20.80 9.82 -13.59
CA LYS A 325 -19.75 10.82 -13.42
C LYS A 325 -20.10 12.10 -14.17
N GLY A 326 -19.82 13.22 -13.54
CA GLY A 326 -19.75 14.51 -14.19
C GLY A 326 -18.31 14.82 -14.60
N SER A 327 -18.11 15.94 -15.25
CA SER A 327 -16.77 16.43 -15.58
C SER A 327 -16.73 17.96 -15.58
N GLU A 328 -15.57 18.51 -15.29
CA GLU A 328 -15.29 19.92 -15.45
C GLU A 328 -13.98 20.10 -16.24
N THR A 329 -13.98 21.06 -17.12
CA THR A 329 -12.76 21.46 -17.83
C THR A 329 -12.01 22.48 -16.98
N ILE A 330 -10.85 22.10 -16.48
CA ILE A 330 -9.97 22.97 -15.73
C ILE A 330 -8.80 23.45 -16.62
N TYR A 331 -8.43 24.70 -16.45
CA TYR A 331 -7.21 25.26 -17.04
C TYR A 331 -6.19 25.42 -15.92
N VAL A 332 -5.05 24.78 -16.08
CA VAL A 332 -3.96 24.85 -15.09
C VAL A 332 -2.75 25.56 -15.66
N ASP A 333 -1.94 26.17 -14.79
CA ASP A 333 -0.65 26.73 -15.17
C ASP A 333 0.43 25.63 -15.36
N ASN A 334 1.66 26.02 -15.61
CA ASN A 334 2.80 25.12 -15.76
C ASN A 334 3.19 24.38 -14.47
N LEU A 335 2.66 24.80 -13.32
CA LEU A 335 2.87 24.17 -12.01
C LEU A 335 1.71 23.23 -11.62
N GLY A 336 0.62 23.24 -12.40
CA GLY A 336 -0.57 22.44 -12.14
C GLY A 336 -1.67 23.18 -11.36
N LYS A 337 -1.48 24.45 -10.99
CA LYS A 337 -2.47 25.24 -10.25
C LYS A 337 -3.65 25.60 -11.15
N ILE A 338 -4.87 25.39 -10.67
CA ILE A 338 -6.10 25.74 -11.39
C ILE A 338 -6.22 27.25 -11.52
N ILE A 339 -6.32 27.72 -12.79
CA ILE A 339 -6.51 29.13 -13.14
C ILE A 339 -7.98 29.43 -13.38
N GLU A 340 -8.68 28.51 -14.05
CA GLU A 340 -10.05 28.71 -14.52
C GLU A 340 -10.74 27.35 -14.65
N THR A 341 -12.03 27.30 -14.34
CA THR A 341 -12.90 26.12 -14.54
C THR A 341 -14.01 26.48 -15.50
N THR A 342 -14.27 25.64 -16.49
CA THR A 342 -15.32 25.83 -17.51
C THR A 342 -16.00 24.50 -17.80
N ASP A 343 -17.08 24.55 -18.59
CA ASP A 343 -17.78 23.37 -19.13
C ASP A 343 -18.11 22.30 -18.07
N VAL A 344 -18.73 22.75 -16.97
CA VAL A 344 -19.14 21.87 -15.88
C VAL A 344 -20.33 21.01 -16.32
N VAL A 345 -20.14 19.70 -16.29
CA VAL A 345 -21.20 18.70 -16.43
C VAL A 345 -21.44 18.10 -15.06
N GLU A 346 -22.58 18.36 -14.48
CA GLU A 346 -22.94 17.86 -13.15
C GLU A 346 -23.00 16.34 -13.12
N SER A 347 -22.51 15.74 -12.03
CA SER A 347 -22.68 14.31 -11.78
C SER A 347 -24.13 13.96 -11.45
N GLN A 348 -24.52 12.72 -11.66
CA GLN A 348 -25.87 12.22 -11.33
C GLN A 348 -25.76 11.12 -10.29
N SER A 349 -26.59 11.22 -9.24
CA SER A 349 -26.71 10.16 -8.25
C SER A 349 -27.22 8.86 -8.85
N GLY A 350 -26.76 7.73 -8.34
CA GLY A 350 -27.25 6.41 -8.70
C GLY A 350 -28.70 6.19 -8.25
N ASN A 351 -29.31 5.15 -8.81
CA ASN A 351 -30.69 4.81 -8.50
C ASN A 351 -30.82 4.19 -7.10
N ASN A 352 -31.85 4.59 -6.38
CA ASN A 352 -32.19 3.94 -5.11
C ASN A 352 -32.82 2.56 -5.37
N LEU A 353 -32.44 1.58 -4.54
CA LEU A 353 -32.98 0.23 -4.60
C LEU A 353 -33.92 -0.02 -3.42
N TYR A 354 -35.06 -0.66 -3.71
CA TYR A 354 -36.01 -1.12 -2.71
C TYR A 354 -36.06 -2.65 -2.73
N LEU A 355 -35.62 -3.27 -1.64
CA LEU A 355 -35.58 -4.72 -1.50
C LEU A 355 -36.95 -5.22 -1.03
N SER A 356 -37.26 -6.48 -1.34
CA SER A 356 -38.45 -7.16 -0.81
C SER A 356 -38.32 -7.61 0.66
N ILE A 357 -37.16 -7.38 1.27
CA ILE A 357 -36.83 -7.78 2.64
C ILE A 357 -37.55 -6.87 3.63
N ASP A 358 -37.97 -7.45 4.75
CA ASP A 358 -38.45 -6.75 5.93
C ASP A 358 -37.35 -6.72 6.99
N SER A 359 -36.85 -5.56 7.32
CA SER A 359 -35.73 -5.40 8.24
C SER A 359 -36.05 -5.85 9.67
N ASP A 360 -37.28 -5.61 10.15
CA ASP A 360 -37.68 -6.05 11.49
C ASP A 360 -37.73 -7.58 11.59
N LEU A 361 -38.30 -8.21 10.54
CA LEU A 361 -38.34 -9.67 10.49
C LEU A 361 -36.93 -10.27 10.42
N GLN A 362 -36.04 -9.70 9.62
CA GLN A 362 -34.64 -10.13 9.51
C GLN A 362 -33.91 -10.03 10.85
N MET A 363 -34.05 -8.91 11.56
CA MET A 363 -33.45 -8.73 12.88
C MET A 363 -34.01 -9.70 13.91
N ALA A 364 -35.33 -9.95 13.89
CA ALA A 364 -35.96 -10.91 14.79
C ALA A 364 -35.45 -12.34 14.52
N ILE A 365 -35.35 -12.75 13.24
CA ILE A 365 -34.81 -14.07 12.87
C ILE A 365 -33.33 -14.18 13.31
N TYR A 366 -32.52 -13.16 13.08
CA TYR A 366 -31.12 -13.14 13.52
C TYR A 366 -31.01 -13.38 15.04
N SER A 367 -31.77 -12.60 15.84
CA SER A 367 -31.82 -12.75 17.31
C SER A 367 -32.26 -14.15 17.76
N ILE A 368 -33.27 -14.71 17.09
CA ILE A 368 -33.75 -16.08 17.42
C ILE A 368 -32.65 -17.10 17.10
N LEU A 369 -31.98 -16.99 15.95
CA LEU A 369 -30.90 -17.88 15.56
C LEU A 369 -29.72 -17.78 16.54
N GLU A 370 -29.30 -16.57 16.90
CA GLU A 370 -28.23 -16.31 17.86
C GLU A 370 -28.54 -16.97 19.22
N GLN A 371 -29.73 -16.74 19.77
CA GLN A 371 -30.16 -17.35 21.03
C GLN A 371 -30.21 -18.90 20.95
N LYS A 372 -30.69 -19.45 19.83
CA LYS A 372 -30.74 -20.90 19.63
C LYS A 372 -29.36 -21.53 19.51
N ILE A 373 -28.46 -20.89 18.75
CA ILE A 373 -27.08 -21.37 18.60
C ILE A 373 -26.36 -21.28 19.94
N ALA A 374 -26.45 -20.16 20.66
CA ALA A 374 -25.86 -20.01 21.99
C ALA A 374 -26.39 -21.07 22.96
N GLY A 375 -27.70 -21.32 22.95
CA GLY A 375 -28.32 -22.39 23.76
C GLY A 375 -27.82 -23.78 23.40
N ILE A 376 -27.64 -24.08 22.11
CA ILE A 376 -27.09 -25.37 21.64
C ILE A 376 -25.63 -25.51 22.10
N ILE A 377 -24.80 -24.47 21.92
CA ILE A 377 -23.40 -24.49 22.37
C ILE A 377 -23.33 -24.76 23.87
N ALA A 378 -24.08 -24.00 24.68
CA ALA A 378 -24.10 -24.16 26.13
C ALA A 378 -24.53 -25.57 26.57
N LEU A 379 -25.54 -26.16 25.90
CA LEU A 379 -26.02 -27.51 26.20
C LEU A 379 -25.06 -28.62 25.75
N LYS A 380 -24.33 -28.38 24.67
CA LYS A 380 -23.44 -29.39 24.04
C LYS A 380 -21.99 -29.28 24.50
N MET A 381 -21.59 -28.16 25.07
CA MET A 381 -20.22 -27.94 25.56
C MET A 381 -19.87 -28.89 26.69
N ARG A 382 -18.74 -29.56 26.59
CA ARG A 382 -18.22 -30.49 27.59
C ARG A 382 -16.71 -30.30 27.76
N ASN A 383 -16.23 -30.46 28.97
CA ASN A 383 -14.81 -30.52 29.25
C ASN A 383 -14.26 -31.89 28.90
N VAL A 384 -14.01 -32.13 27.65
CA VAL A 384 -13.50 -33.41 27.10
C VAL A 384 -12.38 -33.08 26.12
N MET A 385 -11.23 -33.73 26.32
CA MET A 385 -10.10 -33.68 25.38
C MET A 385 -10.17 -34.90 24.43
N ASN A 386 -9.61 -34.78 23.25
CA ASN A 386 -9.52 -35.88 22.25
C ASN A 386 -10.88 -36.45 21.83
N TYR A 387 -11.86 -35.58 21.53
CA TYR A 387 -13.16 -35.99 21.01
C TYR A 387 -13.10 -36.27 19.51
N ASP A 388 -13.51 -37.47 19.10
CA ASP A 388 -13.67 -37.84 17.70
C ASP A 388 -15.14 -37.72 17.27
N ALA A 389 -15.48 -36.67 16.58
CA ALA A 389 -16.81 -36.40 16.05
C ALA A 389 -17.25 -37.43 14.98
N SER A 390 -16.31 -38.08 14.27
CA SER A 390 -16.59 -39.07 13.23
C SER A 390 -17.13 -40.38 13.78
N SER A 391 -16.86 -40.68 15.06
CA SER A 391 -17.35 -41.87 15.74
C SER A 391 -18.83 -41.80 16.13
N VAL A 392 -19.49 -40.64 15.98
CA VAL A 392 -20.84 -40.39 16.45
C VAL A 392 -21.87 -40.62 15.35
N SER A 393 -22.79 -41.56 15.55
CA SER A 393 -23.78 -41.96 14.56
C SER A 393 -24.96 -40.99 14.38
N SER A 394 -25.15 -40.02 15.26
CA SER A 394 -26.28 -39.07 15.22
C SER A 394 -25.84 -37.68 15.63
N ALA A 395 -26.20 -36.67 14.83
CA ALA A 395 -25.93 -35.25 15.12
C ALA A 395 -26.48 -34.80 16.49
N GLY A 396 -27.55 -35.46 16.99
CA GLY A 396 -28.07 -35.19 18.33
C GLY A 396 -27.12 -35.56 19.48
N ASN A 397 -26.19 -36.48 19.24
CA ASN A 397 -25.21 -36.94 20.23
C ASN A 397 -23.84 -36.23 20.11
N LEU A 398 -23.65 -35.36 19.10
CA LEU A 398 -22.46 -34.54 18.99
C LEU A 398 -22.32 -33.66 20.25
N ILE A 399 -21.11 -33.61 20.78
CA ILE A 399 -20.73 -32.67 21.84
C ILE A 399 -19.71 -31.65 21.27
N ILE A 400 -19.55 -30.55 21.94
CA ILE A 400 -18.61 -29.51 21.58
C ILE A 400 -17.55 -29.49 22.69
N PRO A 401 -16.32 -29.91 22.43
CA PRO A 401 -15.22 -29.74 23.36
C PRO A 401 -15.07 -28.28 23.77
N ILE A 402 -14.83 -28.00 25.04
CA ILE A 402 -14.68 -26.64 25.52
C ILE A 402 -13.46 -25.96 24.86
N ASP A 403 -12.45 -26.74 24.53
CA ASP A 403 -11.25 -26.27 23.86
C ASP A 403 -11.58 -25.71 22.47
N ASP A 404 -12.47 -26.32 21.69
CA ASP A 404 -12.90 -25.84 20.38
C ASP A 404 -13.55 -24.44 20.48
N VAL A 405 -14.29 -24.20 21.58
CA VAL A 405 -14.90 -22.89 21.83
C VAL A 405 -13.82 -21.82 22.12
N TYR A 406 -12.87 -22.12 23.02
CA TYR A 406 -11.78 -21.20 23.30
C TYR A 406 -10.95 -20.91 22.05
N TYR A 407 -10.66 -21.92 21.29
CA TYR A 407 -9.91 -21.75 20.05
C TYR A 407 -10.65 -20.92 18.99
N ALA A 408 -11.96 -21.10 18.88
CA ALA A 408 -12.76 -20.24 18.02
C ALA A 408 -12.73 -18.77 18.50
N LEU A 409 -12.75 -18.53 19.81
CA LEU A 409 -12.66 -17.18 20.39
C LEU A 409 -11.30 -16.54 20.12
N PHE A 410 -10.20 -17.28 20.24
CA PHE A 410 -8.86 -16.79 19.89
C PHE A 410 -8.69 -16.56 18.39
N ASN A 411 -9.08 -17.51 17.55
CA ASN A 411 -8.93 -17.42 16.10
C ASN A 411 -9.74 -16.29 15.46
N ASN A 412 -10.84 -15.88 16.11
CA ASN A 412 -11.66 -14.76 15.66
C ASN A 412 -11.35 -13.45 16.41
N SER A 413 -10.23 -13.40 17.13
CA SER A 413 -9.80 -12.22 17.90
C SER A 413 -10.86 -11.67 18.86
N VAL A 414 -11.75 -12.53 19.36
CA VAL A 414 -12.73 -12.18 20.41
C VAL A 414 -12.03 -12.10 21.76
N ILE A 415 -11.05 -12.99 21.98
CA ILE A 415 -10.12 -12.91 23.11
C ILE A 415 -8.79 -12.40 22.56
N ASP A 416 -8.40 -11.20 22.97
CA ASP A 416 -7.12 -10.59 22.61
C ASP A 416 -6.04 -11.08 23.61
N ILE A 417 -5.19 -11.98 23.13
CA ILE A 417 -4.10 -12.53 23.94
C ILE A 417 -3.00 -11.49 24.26
N THR A 418 -2.88 -10.44 23.46
CA THR A 418 -1.90 -9.36 23.73
C THR A 418 -2.27 -8.56 24.98
N HIS A 419 -3.58 -8.48 25.29
CA HIS A 419 -4.08 -7.85 26.49
C HIS A 419 -3.59 -8.55 27.78
N PHE A 420 -3.32 -9.86 27.73
CA PHE A 420 -2.86 -10.66 28.89
C PHE A 420 -1.51 -10.21 29.45
N THR A 421 -0.71 -9.50 28.65
CA THR A 421 0.57 -8.92 29.03
C THR A 421 0.50 -7.44 29.40
N SER A 422 -0.68 -6.82 29.22
CA SER A 422 -0.84 -5.39 29.48
C SER A 422 -0.88 -5.07 30.99
N ASP A 423 -0.57 -3.83 31.34
CA ASP A 423 -0.68 -3.33 32.73
C ASP A 423 -2.12 -3.38 33.25
N ASN A 424 -3.11 -3.34 32.35
CA ASN A 424 -4.54 -3.36 32.65
C ASN A 424 -5.14 -4.78 32.63
N ALA A 425 -4.33 -5.83 32.40
CA ALA A 425 -4.81 -7.20 32.37
C ALA A 425 -5.49 -7.60 33.69
N ASP A 426 -6.58 -8.36 33.60
CA ASP A 426 -7.25 -8.93 34.76
C ASP A 426 -6.36 -9.94 35.50
N VAL A 427 -6.67 -10.21 36.77
CA VAL A 427 -5.92 -11.19 37.57
C VAL A 427 -5.94 -12.56 36.91
N THR A 428 -7.10 -12.99 36.40
CA THR A 428 -7.29 -14.28 35.71
C THR A 428 -6.47 -14.36 34.42
N GLU A 429 -6.43 -13.29 33.64
CA GLU A 429 -5.63 -13.22 32.41
C GLU A 429 -4.14 -13.39 32.70
N ARG A 430 -3.63 -12.69 33.72
CA ARG A 430 -2.24 -12.83 34.18
C ARG A 430 -1.93 -14.23 34.70
N GLU A 431 -2.83 -14.85 35.44
CA GLU A 431 -2.67 -16.23 35.91
C GLU A 431 -2.61 -17.23 34.75
N VAL A 432 -3.51 -17.10 33.78
CA VAL A 432 -3.53 -17.93 32.57
C VAL A 432 -2.24 -17.73 31.77
N TYR A 433 -1.77 -16.50 31.63
CA TYR A 433 -0.51 -16.20 30.94
C TYR A 433 0.69 -16.85 31.63
N GLN A 434 0.78 -16.82 32.95
CA GLN A 434 1.84 -17.50 33.68
C GLN A 434 1.79 -19.03 33.53
N ILE A 435 0.61 -19.62 33.52
CA ILE A 435 0.43 -21.05 33.25
C ILE A 435 0.89 -21.38 31.81
N PHE A 436 0.53 -20.52 30.85
CA PHE A 436 0.97 -20.65 29.46
C PHE A 436 2.49 -20.61 29.34
N LEU A 437 3.17 -19.63 29.93
CA LEU A 437 4.62 -19.52 29.89
C LEU A 437 5.32 -20.76 30.47
N ASN A 438 4.81 -21.28 31.58
CA ASN A 438 5.31 -22.52 32.19
C ASN A 438 5.12 -23.73 31.25
N LYS A 439 3.95 -23.86 30.63
CA LYS A 439 3.68 -24.93 29.67
C LYS A 439 4.57 -24.80 28.44
N GLN A 440 4.69 -23.58 27.88
CA GLN A 440 5.57 -23.30 26.75
C GLN A 440 7.02 -23.72 27.03
N GLN A 441 7.55 -23.31 28.19
CA GLN A 441 8.91 -23.67 28.56
C GLN A 441 9.10 -25.19 28.68
N ASN A 442 8.12 -25.90 29.25
CA ASN A 442 8.16 -27.36 29.36
C ASN A 442 8.13 -28.03 27.98
N VAL A 443 7.25 -27.58 27.09
CA VAL A 443 7.17 -28.10 25.70
C VAL A 443 8.46 -27.84 24.94
N LEU A 444 9.03 -26.63 25.04
CA LEU A 444 10.29 -26.28 24.39
C LEU A 444 11.44 -27.16 24.90
N ASN A 445 11.50 -27.42 26.21
CA ASN A 445 12.51 -28.29 26.78
C ASN A 445 12.36 -29.74 26.29
N GLU A 446 11.12 -30.22 26.19
CA GLU A 446 10.82 -31.57 25.69
C GLU A 446 11.17 -31.72 24.20
N ILE A 447 10.81 -30.74 23.36
CA ILE A 447 11.20 -30.70 21.94
C ILE A 447 12.73 -30.70 21.81
N LYS A 448 13.42 -29.89 22.60
CA LYS A 448 14.89 -29.88 22.61
C LYS A 448 15.47 -31.24 22.98
N ASP A 449 14.90 -31.90 23.99
CA ASP A 449 15.33 -33.22 24.44
C ASP A 449 15.04 -34.32 23.40
N GLU A 450 13.91 -34.27 22.68
CA GLU A 450 13.63 -35.16 21.54
C GLU A 450 14.66 -34.98 20.42
N LEU A 451 14.97 -33.73 20.07
CA LEU A 451 15.96 -33.42 19.03
C LEU A 451 17.39 -33.78 19.41
N GLN A 452 17.76 -33.79 20.69
CA GLN A 452 19.13 -34.01 21.14
C GLN A 452 19.37 -35.44 21.64
N ASN A 453 18.46 -35.96 22.49
CA ASN A 453 18.72 -37.14 23.30
C ASN A 453 17.78 -38.33 23.01
N LYS A 454 16.46 -38.11 23.08
CA LYS A 454 15.47 -39.22 23.06
C LYS A 454 15.35 -39.85 21.69
N LYS A 455 15.28 -39.05 20.64
CA LYS A 455 15.18 -39.50 19.23
C LYS A 455 14.04 -40.48 19.02
N THR A 456 12.87 -40.17 19.57
CA THR A 456 11.68 -41.03 19.44
C THR A 456 11.20 -41.07 17.99
N PRO A 457 10.95 -42.25 17.39
CA PRO A 457 10.36 -42.36 16.06
C PRO A 457 9.02 -41.61 15.97
N TYR A 458 8.75 -40.96 14.81
CA TYR A 458 7.59 -40.07 14.65
C TYR A 458 6.27 -40.80 14.92
N ASP A 459 6.10 -42.09 14.50
CA ASP A 459 4.89 -42.90 14.75
C ASP A 459 4.62 -43.13 16.23
N GLN A 460 5.63 -43.10 17.11
CA GLN A 460 5.53 -43.34 18.55
C GLN A 460 5.29 -42.06 19.36
N LEU A 461 5.38 -40.88 18.74
CA LEU A 461 5.08 -39.62 19.40
C LEU A 461 3.58 -39.46 19.67
N SER A 462 3.25 -38.69 20.71
CA SER A 462 1.86 -38.26 20.92
C SER A 462 1.42 -37.35 19.76
N LYS A 463 0.12 -37.22 19.51
CA LYS A 463 -0.42 -36.34 18.48
C LYS A 463 0.07 -34.90 18.61
N GLU A 464 0.19 -34.39 19.85
CA GLU A 464 0.69 -33.06 20.14
C GLU A 464 2.13 -32.89 19.62
N TYR A 465 3.03 -33.83 19.93
CA TYR A 465 4.44 -33.74 19.50
C TYR A 465 4.63 -34.02 18.00
N LYS A 466 3.82 -34.90 17.41
CA LYS A 466 3.77 -35.08 15.96
C LYS A 466 3.49 -33.74 15.24
N ASN A 467 2.53 -32.98 15.76
CA ASN A 467 2.21 -31.66 15.20
C ASN A 467 3.38 -30.66 15.35
N TYR A 468 4.07 -30.66 16.49
CA TYR A 468 5.23 -29.80 16.68
C TYR A 468 6.38 -30.14 15.72
N GLU A 469 6.71 -31.41 15.56
CA GLU A 469 7.77 -31.84 14.66
C GLU A 469 7.42 -31.59 13.18
N SER A 470 6.17 -31.82 12.79
CA SER A 470 5.67 -31.47 11.45
C SER A 470 5.78 -29.96 11.17
N TYR A 471 5.40 -29.15 12.17
CA TYR A 471 5.56 -27.68 12.08
C TYR A 471 7.03 -27.27 11.94
N ILE A 472 7.93 -27.86 12.69
CA ILE A 472 9.37 -27.58 12.61
C ILE A 472 9.89 -27.82 11.18
N VAL A 473 9.56 -28.96 10.57
CA VAL A 473 9.99 -29.25 9.19
C VAL A 473 9.39 -28.26 8.19
N SER A 474 8.11 -27.92 8.35
CA SER A 474 7.45 -26.91 7.51
C SER A 474 8.12 -25.54 7.65
N MET A 475 8.43 -25.11 8.87
CA MET A 475 9.10 -23.85 9.18
C MET A 475 10.51 -23.80 8.57
N LEU A 476 11.31 -24.85 8.77
CA LEU A 476 12.66 -24.94 8.17
C LEU A 476 12.60 -24.84 6.64
N THR A 477 11.59 -25.49 6.04
CA THR A 477 11.37 -25.45 4.58
C THR A 477 10.96 -24.05 4.11
N LYS A 478 9.99 -23.43 4.77
CA LYS A 478 9.51 -22.08 4.43
C LYS A 478 10.61 -21.01 4.58
N LYS A 479 11.42 -21.12 5.62
CA LYS A 479 12.57 -20.23 5.84
C LYS A 479 13.78 -20.57 4.97
N GLY A 480 13.70 -21.65 4.19
CA GLY A 480 14.71 -22.09 3.26
C GLY A 480 15.98 -22.63 3.93
N VAL A 481 15.93 -22.98 5.20
CA VAL A 481 16.98 -23.74 5.88
C VAL A 481 17.01 -25.17 5.35
N LEU A 482 15.86 -25.81 5.22
CA LEU A 482 15.68 -27.08 4.53
C LEU A 482 15.33 -26.79 3.06
N VAL A 483 16.26 -27.10 2.14
CA VAL A 483 16.17 -26.76 0.72
C VAL A 483 15.35 -27.81 -0.03
N ASN A 484 14.06 -27.59 -0.19
CA ASN A 484 13.12 -28.55 -0.80
C ASN A 484 13.53 -28.99 -2.22
N SER A 485 14.19 -28.14 -2.99
CA SER A 485 14.70 -28.47 -4.34
C SER A 485 15.91 -29.40 -4.34
N ALA A 486 16.61 -29.52 -3.22
CA ALA A 486 17.76 -30.42 -3.06
C ALA A 486 17.35 -31.81 -2.57
N ILE A 487 16.11 -31.97 -2.06
CA ILE A 487 15.62 -33.23 -1.50
C ILE A 487 15.23 -34.20 -2.62
N ASP A 488 15.84 -35.37 -2.60
CA ASP A 488 15.39 -36.50 -3.42
C ASP A 488 14.20 -37.17 -2.74
N LYS A 489 13.04 -37.07 -3.37
CA LYS A 489 11.76 -37.62 -2.82
C LYS A 489 11.65 -39.13 -2.92
N GLU A 490 12.55 -39.78 -3.68
CA GLU A 490 12.65 -41.24 -3.77
C GLU A 490 13.70 -41.79 -2.78
N ASP A 491 14.36 -40.91 -2.03
CA ASP A 491 15.33 -41.32 -1.01
C ASP A 491 14.68 -42.12 0.11
N ALA A 492 15.35 -43.20 0.54
CA ALA A 492 14.82 -44.12 1.55
C ALA A 492 14.57 -43.45 2.92
N THR A 493 15.44 -42.50 3.32
CA THR A 493 15.30 -41.77 4.59
C THR A 493 14.19 -40.71 4.51
N TYR A 494 14.09 -40.05 3.36
CA TYR A 494 12.96 -39.14 3.12
C TYR A 494 11.61 -39.89 3.21
N ILE A 495 11.53 -41.07 2.61
CA ILE A 495 10.33 -41.94 2.65
C ILE A 495 10.06 -42.43 4.08
N ALA A 496 11.11 -42.87 4.80
CA ALA A 496 10.99 -43.32 6.18
C ALA A 496 10.47 -42.23 7.13
N TRP A 497 10.78 -40.96 6.85
CA TRP A 497 10.25 -39.82 7.59
C TRP A 497 8.83 -39.43 7.17
N THR A 498 8.59 -39.25 5.85
CA THR A 498 7.36 -38.59 5.35
C THR A 498 6.19 -39.53 5.13
N ARG A 499 6.44 -40.82 4.84
CA ARG A 499 5.42 -41.81 4.52
C ARG A 499 5.31 -42.92 5.56
N ASP A 500 6.48 -43.48 5.92
CA ASP A 500 6.52 -44.66 6.79
C ASP A 500 6.55 -44.27 8.29
N GLU A 501 6.93 -43.03 8.59
CA GLU A 501 6.96 -42.41 9.92
C GLU A 501 7.80 -43.14 10.97
N VAL A 502 8.75 -43.97 10.55
CA VAL A 502 9.49 -44.92 11.41
C VAL A 502 10.81 -44.41 11.98
N ILE A 503 11.22 -43.20 11.59
CA ILE A 503 12.43 -42.56 12.11
C ILE A 503 12.11 -41.29 12.91
N SER A 504 13.06 -40.83 13.73
CA SER A 504 12.94 -39.60 14.50
C SER A 504 13.28 -38.36 13.65
N LEU A 505 12.80 -37.19 14.05
CA LEU A 505 13.18 -35.92 13.43
C LEU A 505 14.70 -35.68 13.53
N ASN A 506 15.34 -36.06 14.64
CA ASN A 506 16.79 -35.97 14.77
C ASN A 506 17.52 -36.78 13.67
N GLU A 507 17.11 -38.04 13.42
CA GLU A 507 17.69 -38.89 12.37
C GLU A 507 17.49 -38.29 10.99
N TYR A 508 16.28 -37.78 10.71
CA TYR A 508 15.98 -37.10 9.44
C TYR A 508 16.85 -35.86 9.22
N LEU A 509 16.97 -34.98 10.24
CA LEU A 509 17.77 -33.75 10.13
C LEU A 509 19.27 -34.05 10.02
N ASN A 510 19.80 -35.03 10.74
CA ASN A 510 21.20 -35.48 10.59
C ASN A 510 21.47 -36.00 9.17
N TYR A 511 20.54 -36.77 8.62
CA TYR A 511 20.66 -37.25 7.25
C TYR A 511 20.61 -36.12 6.24
N ALA A 512 19.69 -35.16 6.44
CA ALA A 512 19.56 -33.97 5.61
C ALA A 512 20.86 -33.12 5.58
N ILE A 513 21.56 -33.01 6.72
CA ILE A 513 22.87 -32.36 6.79
C ILE A 513 23.89 -33.13 5.95
N ALA A 514 23.96 -34.46 6.09
CA ALA A 514 24.91 -35.31 5.35
C ALA A 514 24.67 -35.29 3.85
N GLN A 515 23.43 -35.10 3.40
CA GLN A 515 23.04 -35.03 2.00
C GLN A 515 23.11 -33.60 1.41
N ASN A 516 23.54 -32.60 2.18
CA ASN A 516 23.54 -31.19 1.79
C ASN A 516 22.13 -30.65 1.41
N TRP A 517 21.10 -31.13 2.10
CA TRP A 517 19.74 -30.59 1.97
C TRP A 517 19.53 -29.35 2.84
N ILE A 518 20.50 -28.97 3.66
CA ILE A 518 20.47 -27.84 4.57
C ILE A 518 21.30 -26.68 4.01
N ASP A 519 20.70 -25.50 3.96
CA ASP A 519 21.40 -24.24 3.68
C ASP A 519 22.05 -23.72 4.98
N ILE A 520 23.30 -24.07 5.18
CA ILE A 520 24.06 -23.70 6.37
C ILE A 520 24.33 -22.19 6.50
N THR A 521 24.18 -21.42 5.41
CA THR A 521 24.39 -19.96 5.45
C THR A 521 23.31 -19.24 6.23
N LYS A 522 22.20 -19.90 6.52
CA LYS A 522 21.09 -19.38 7.32
C LYS A 522 21.19 -19.73 8.81
N LEU A 523 22.21 -20.49 9.17
CA LEU A 523 22.49 -20.87 10.55
C LEU A 523 23.64 -20.02 11.11
N SER A 524 23.59 -19.74 12.41
CA SER A 524 24.67 -19.03 13.11
C SER A 524 25.78 -20.00 13.43
N LEU A 525 26.79 -20.09 12.56
CA LEU A 525 27.96 -20.95 12.72
C LEU A 525 29.21 -20.11 12.99
N ASP A 526 30.01 -20.55 13.96
CA ASP A 526 31.23 -19.83 14.37
C ASP A 526 32.40 -20.01 13.40
N SER A 527 32.32 -21.02 12.53
CA SER A 527 33.39 -21.34 11.58
C SER A 527 32.85 -21.80 10.22
N GLN A 528 33.61 -21.50 9.15
CA GLN A 528 33.27 -21.93 7.79
C GLN A 528 33.40 -23.48 7.59
N TYR A 529 34.05 -24.17 8.50
CA TYR A 529 34.31 -25.61 8.48
C TYR A 529 33.72 -26.28 9.73
N SER A 530 32.41 -26.12 9.92
CA SER A 530 31.70 -26.78 11.01
C SER A 530 31.43 -28.25 10.68
N ASP A 531 31.53 -29.12 11.67
CA ASP A 531 31.18 -30.53 11.52
C ASP A 531 29.65 -30.73 11.60
N SER A 532 29.19 -31.98 11.31
CA SER A 532 27.76 -32.26 11.29
C SER A 532 27.07 -32.10 12.65
N GLU A 533 27.79 -32.27 13.76
CA GLU A 533 27.25 -32.09 15.12
C GLU A 533 27.10 -30.60 15.44
N GLU A 534 28.06 -29.76 15.08
CA GLU A 534 27.97 -28.31 15.20
C GLU A 534 26.84 -27.73 14.36
N ILE A 535 26.66 -28.21 13.11
CA ILE A 535 25.55 -27.79 12.25
C ILE A 535 24.21 -28.20 12.86
N LEU A 536 24.07 -29.42 13.37
CA LEU A 536 22.84 -29.88 14.01
C LEU A 536 22.52 -29.04 15.26
N ASN A 537 23.52 -28.76 16.11
CA ASN A 537 23.30 -27.96 17.30
C ASN A 537 22.89 -26.53 16.97
N SER A 538 23.53 -25.90 15.98
CA SER A 538 23.14 -24.58 15.49
C SER A 538 21.72 -24.57 14.90
N MET A 539 21.35 -25.64 14.19
CA MET A 539 19.99 -25.80 13.67
C MET A 539 18.95 -26.00 14.78
N ILE A 540 19.28 -26.76 15.83
CA ILE A 540 18.42 -26.90 17.03
C ILE A 540 18.23 -25.55 17.71
N ASP A 541 19.29 -24.78 17.92
CA ASP A 541 19.17 -23.44 18.51
C ASP A 541 18.31 -22.51 17.60
N TYR A 542 18.50 -22.57 16.28
CA TYR A 542 17.65 -21.86 15.33
C TYR A 542 16.17 -22.26 15.45
N ILE A 543 15.88 -23.58 15.55
CA ILE A 543 14.53 -24.09 15.77
C ILE A 543 13.96 -23.53 17.07
N MET A 544 14.71 -23.61 18.17
CA MET A 544 14.25 -23.16 19.49
C MET A 544 13.94 -21.67 19.53
N ASP A 545 14.78 -20.83 18.90
CA ASP A 545 14.57 -19.38 18.84
C ASP A 545 13.32 -19.03 18.00
N ASN A 546 13.10 -19.72 16.89
CA ASN A 546 11.89 -19.52 16.09
C ASN A 546 10.62 -20.02 16.80
N LEU A 547 10.69 -21.12 17.56
CA LEU A 547 9.53 -21.60 18.32
C LEU A 547 9.16 -20.67 19.50
N LYS A 548 10.13 -19.99 20.11
CA LYS A 548 9.86 -18.96 21.14
C LYS A 548 9.11 -17.76 20.57
N ALA A 549 9.44 -17.35 19.35
CA ALA A 549 8.84 -16.21 18.66
C ALA A 549 7.43 -16.49 18.11
N VAL A 550 7.05 -17.75 18.01
CA VAL A 550 5.73 -18.14 17.47
C VAL A 550 4.67 -17.98 18.57
N SER A 551 3.72 -17.06 18.35
CA SER A 551 2.57 -16.93 19.22
C SER A 551 1.72 -18.22 19.21
N TYR A 552 1.01 -18.49 20.29
CA TYR A 552 0.15 -19.68 20.49
C TYR A 552 -0.81 -19.98 19.32
N THR A 553 -1.28 -18.96 18.63
CA THR A 553 -2.17 -19.06 17.48
C THR A 553 -1.52 -19.71 16.25
N HIS A 554 -0.22 -19.55 16.04
CA HIS A 554 0.49 -20.11 14.87
C HIS A 554 0.76 -21.62 15.00
N LEU A 555 1.00 -22.13 16.19
CA LEU A 555 1.21 -23.56 16.41
C LEU A 555 -0.04 -24.38 16.07
N ARG A 556 -1.21 -23.75 16.05
CA ARG A 556 -2.49 -24.38 15.84
C ARG A 556 -3.08 -24.24 14.43
N ALA A 557 -2.69 -23.26 13.65
CA ALA A 557 -3.17 -23.09 12.27
C ALA A 557 -2.90 -24.33 11.39
N HIS A 558 -2.01 -25.21 11.81
CA HIS A 558 -1.71 -26.47 11.12
C HIS A 558 -2.65 -27.64 11.49
N GLU A 559 -3.39 -27.61 12.61
CA GLU A 559 -4.37 -28.66 12.94
C GLU A 559 -5.63 -28.61 12.06
N THR A 560 -5.92 -27.49 11.42
CA THR A 560 -7.13 -27.29 10.60
C THR A 560 -6.90 -27.55 9.10
N CYS A 561 -5.67 -27.86 8.68
CA CYS A 561 -5.32 -28.12 7.27
C CYS A 561 -4.93 -29.59 6.99
N ALA A 562 -5.15 -30.51 7.92
CA ALA A 562 -4.97 -31.95 7.72
C ALA A 562 -6.32 -32.64 7.46
#